data_73701ea7327d10b83a18e003c9d739d8
#
_entry.id   73701ea7327d10b83a18e003c9d739d8
#
_cell.length_a   1.000
_cell.length_b   1.000
_cell.length_c   1.000
_cell.angle_alpha   90.00
_cell.angle_beta   90.00
_cell.angle_gamma   90.00
#
_symmetry.space_group_name_H-M   'P 1'
#
loop_
_entity.id
_entity.type
_entity.pdbx_description
1 polymer ?
#
loop_
_entity_poly.entity_id
_entity_poly.type
_entity_poly.pdbx_seq_one_letter_code
_entity_poly.pdbx_strand_id
1 'polypeptide(L)'
;MAKHVAVLMGGWSAEREVSLRSGKACSDALKRGGYRVTPIDVTPDVAAALRAAEPDVALNVLHGRPGEDGTLQGVLEVLGIPYSHSGVLASALAMQKDFAKVQLRAGGVPVAEDRVVSRFEAAKAHLLPRPYVIKPIAEGSSVGVFIVTEAHANPPQELYRDDWAFGERVMVERYIPGKELTCAVLGDRPLDVIEIVPAARFYDYEAKYAPGGSKHLLPAQILPNVYQEVRRLSLAAHNALGCRGVSRADFRYDDRGTGELVCLEVNTQPGMTETSLVPELAAYAG
;
A
#
# COMPACT_ATOMS: atom_id res chain seq x y z
N MET A 1 -5.89 29.77 18.06
CA MET A 1 -5.96 29.88 16.59
C MET A 1 -6.12 28.48 15.99
N ALA A 2 -6.83 28.36 14.87
CA ALA A 2 -6.96 27.08 14.18
C ALA A 2 -5.57 26.61 13.67
N LYS A 3 -5.23 25.33 13.87
CA LYS A 3 -3.97 24.76 13.35
C LYS A 3 -3.92 24.86 11.83
N HIS A 4 -2.76 25.16 11.30
CA HIS A 4 -2.49 25.25 9.87
C HIS A 4 -1.95 23.93 9.34
N VAL A 5 -2.68 23.33 8.41
CA VAL A 5 -2.33 22.05 7.78
C VAL A 5 -1.92 22.27 6.34
N ALA A 6 -0.69 21.88 5.97
CA ALA A 6 -0.31 21.74 4.56
C ALA A 6 -0.77 20.35 4.08
N VAL A 7 -1.59 20.28 3.05
CA VAL A 7 -1.99 19.02 2.40
C VAL A 7 -1.11 18.81 1.18
N LEU A 8 -0.19 17.83 1.27
CA LEU A 8 0.78 17.50 0.23
C LEU A 8 0.17 16.49 -0.72
N MET A 9 -0.01 16.85 -1.99
CA MET A 9 -0.70 16.06 -2.99
C MET A 9 -0.05 16.19 -4.37
N GLY A 10 -0.52 15.44 -5.35
CA GLY A 10 0.00 15.47 -6.72
C GLY A 10 1.30 14.68 -6.86
N GLY A 11 2.42 15.37 -6.97
CA GLY A 11 3.71 14.74 -7.25
C GLY A 11 3.83 14.31 -8.71
N TRP A 12 4.76 13.40 -9.02
CA TRP A 12 5.07 12.96 -10.39
C TRP A 12 5.04 11.44 -10.60
N SER A 13 4.46 10.71 -9.66
CA SER A 13 4.22 9.26 -9.84
C SER A 13 3.09 9.00 -10.84
N ALA A 14 2.97 7.76 -11.28
CA ALA A 14 1.84 7.31 -12.09
C ALA A 14 0.48 7.46 -11.39
N GLU A 15 0.47 7.61 -10.06
CA GLU A 15 -0.73 7.76 -9.22
C GLU A 15 -1.07 9.22 -8.90
N ARG A 16 -0.48 10.20 -9.62
CA ARG A 16 -0.70 11.64 -9.43
C ARG A 16 -2.17 12.01 -9.32
N GLU A 17 -3.00 11.53 -10.23
CA GLU A 17 -4.43 11.86 -10.27
C GLU A 17 -5.19 11.33 -9.04
N VAL A 18 -4.79 10.16 -8.53
CA VAL A 18 -5.35 9.60 -7.29
C VAL A 18 -4.96 10.47 -6.11
N SER A 19 -3.70 10.93 -6.08
CA SER A 19 -3.20 11.82 -5.05
C SER A 19 -3.92 13.18 -5.03
N LEU A 20 -4.16 13.78 -6.19
CA LEU A 20 -4.92 15.04 -6.30
C LEU A 20 -6.35 14.89 -5.79
N ARG A 21 -7.03 13.78 -6.11
CA ARG A 21 -8.38 13.49 -5.58
C ARG A 21 -8.35 13.27 -4.06
N SER A 22 -7.40 12.51 -3.54
CA SER A 22 -7.18 12.31 -2.11
C SER A 22 -6.93 13.65 -1.41
N GLY A 23 -6.07 14.50 -1.98
CA GLY A 23 -5.72 15.81 -1.45
C GLY A 23 -6.91 16.75 -1.40
N LYS A 24 -7.75 16.75 -2.44
CA LYS A 24 -9.01 17.53 -2.44
C LYS A 24 -9.95 17.06 -1.34
N ALA A 25 -10.22 15.75 -1.24
CA ALA A 25 -11.12 15.18 -0.24
C ALA A 25 -10.65 15.48 1.19
N CYS A 26 -9.36 15.28 1.47
CA CYS A 26 -8.76 15.60 2.77
C CYS A 26 -8.78 17.10 3.08
N SER A 27 -8.48 17.97 2.11
CA SER A 27 -8.53 19.42 2.28
C SER A 27 -9.95 19.90 2.64
N ASP A 28 -10.95 19.37 1.96
CA ASP A 28 -12.35 19.72 2.21
C ASP A 28 -12.81 19.23 3.60
N ALA A 29 -12.39 18.02 4.00
CA ALA A 29 -12.68 17.47 5.32
C ALA A 29 -12.02 18.28 6.45
N LEU A 30 -10.74 18.64 6.30
CA LEU A 30 -10.01 19.46 7.27
C LEU A 30 -10.63 20.86 7.42
N LYS A 31 -11.05 21.50 6.33
CA LYS A 31 -11.75 22.78 6.37
C LYS A 31 -13.07 22.68 7.13
N ARG A 32 -13.85 21.59 6.90
CA ARG A 32 -15.07 21.34 7.68
C ARG A 32 -14.76 21.12 9.19
N GLY A 33 -13.61 20.53 9.49
CA GLY A 33 -13.10 20.37 10.86
C GLY A 33 -12.52 21.64 11.50
N GLY A 34 -12.57 22.79 10.79
CA GLY A 34 -12.14 24.08 11.34
C GLY A 34 -10.63 24.34 11.23
N TYR A 35 -9.88 23.56 10.47
CA TYR A 35 -8.47 23.80 10.22
C TYR A 35 -8.22 24.85 9.12
N ARG A 36 -7.13 25.61 9.26
CA ARG A 36 -6.58 26.38 8.13
C ARG A 36 -5.83 25.42 7.23
N VAL A 37 -6.14 25.40 5.92
CA VAL A 37 -5.61 24.41 4.99
C VAL A 37 -4.94 25.07 3.80
N THR A 38 -3.69 24.69 3.51
CA THR A 38 -2.97 25.04 2.29
C THR A 38 -2.68 23.77 1.51
N PRO A 39 -3.38 23.53 0.39
CA PRO A 39 -3.02 22.45 -0.54
C PRO A 39 -1.69 22.81 -1.24
N ILE A 40 -0.78 21.85 -1.31
CA ILE A 40 0.51 21.97 -2.01
C ILE A 40 0.61 20.84 -3.02
N ASP A 41 0.64 21.17 -4.30
CA ASP A 41 1.02 20.25 -5.36
C ASP A 41 2.54 20.06 -5.31
N VAL A 42 2.99 18.87 -4.98
CA VAL A 42 4.39 18.57 -4.68
C VAL A 42 5.22 18.54 -5.96
N THR A 43 6.24 19.36 -5.99
CA THR A 43 7.28 19.44 -7.02
C THR A 43 8.65 19.25 -6.38
N PRO A 44 9.77 19.15 -7.14
CA PRO A 44 11.10 19.14 -6.58
C PRO A 44 11.41 20.31 -5.63
N ASP A 45 10.72 21.44 -5.77
CA ASP A 45 10.87 22.63 -4.92
C ASP A 45 9.97 22.61 -3.67
N VAL A 46 9.44 21.46 -3.27
CA VAL A 46 8.52 21.31 -2.14
C VAL A 46 9.03 21.94 -0.84
N ALA A 47 10.34 21.90 -0.59
CA ALA A 47 10.93 22.52 0.60
C ALA A 47 10.75 24.05 0.64
N ALA A 48 10.82 24.72 -0.51
CA ALA A 48 10.55 26.15 -0.61
C ALA A 48 9.05 26.46 -0.40
N ALA A 49 8.18 25.66 -0.98
CA ALA A 49 6.73 25.81 -0.80
C ALA A 49 6.32 25.61 0.67
N LEU A 50 6.89 24.62 1.36
CA LEU A 50 6.65 24.36 2.79
C LEU A 50 7.14 25.50 3.69
N ARG A 51 8.35 26.06 3.40
CA ARG A 51 8.86 27.23 4.13
C ARG A 51 7.97 28.46 3.94
N ALA A 52 7.47 28.69 2.72
CA ALA A 52 6.60 29.82 2.44
C ALA A 52 5.21 29.65 3.07
N ALA A 53 4.73 28.43 3.20
CA ALA A 53 3.42 28.14 3.80
C ALA A 53 3.43 28.18 5.34
N GLU A 54 4.56 27.90 5.98
CA GLU A 54 4.74 27.84 7.44
C GLU A 54 3.62 27.03 8.14
N PRO A 55 3.42 25.75 7.80
CA PRO A 55 2.36 24.95 8.40
C PRO A 55 2.75 24.45 9.80
N ASP A 56 1.75 24.29 10.67
CA ASP A 56 1.92 23.62 11.96
C ASP A 56 2.12 22.10 11.79
N VAL A 57 1.57 21.53 10.71
CA VAL A 57 1.65 20.10 10.40
C VAL A 57 1.40 19.87 8.90
N ALA A 58 2.03 18.86 8.35
CA ALA A 58 1.79 18.39 7.00
C ALA A 58 0.96 17.10 6.98
N LEU A 59 -0.09 17.05 6.16
CA LEU A 59 -0.80 15.83 5.80
C LEU A 59 -0.30 15.38 4.43
N ASN A 60 0.44 14.27 4.41
CA ASN A 60 0.91 13.67 3.17
C ASN A 60 -0.18 12.76 2.59
N VAL A 61 -0.61 13.01 1.35
CA VAL A 61 -1.53 12.16 0.58
C VAL A 61 -1.00 11.90 -0.83
N LEU A 62 0.32 11.92 -0.98
CA LEU A 62 0.96 11.43 -2.20
C LEU A 62 0.90 9.90 -2.25
N HIS A 63 0.88 9.37 -3.47
CA HIS A 63 0.98 7.94 -3.74
C HIS A 63 2.21 7.65 -4.60
N GLY A 64 2.87 6.51 -4.35
CA GLY A 64 4.14 6.18 -4.97
C GLY A 64 5.27 7.11 -4.52
N ARG A 65 6.35 7.14 -5.30
CA ARG A 65 7.51 8.02 -5.04
C ARG A 65 7.19 9.47 -5.44
N PRO A 66 7.63 10.45 -4.64
CA PRO A 66 8.44 10.38 -3.42
C PRO A 66 7.61 10.29 -2.11
N GLY A 67 6.30 10.09 -2.20
CA GLY A 67 5.38 10.21 -1.06
C GLY A 67 5.40 9.02 -0.10
N GLU A 68 5.68 7.81 -0.61
CA GLU A 68 5.56 6.56 0.15
C GLU A 68 6.89 5.91 0.52
N ASP A 69 8.02 6.41 0.00
CA ASP A 69 9.34 5.78 0.11
C ASP A 69 10.28 6.39 1.16
N GLY A 70 9.78 7.33 1.96
CA GLY A 70 10.57 8.05 2.97
C GLY A 70 11.23 9.32 2.48
N THR A 71 11.24 9.60 1.17
CA THR A 71 11.90 10.78 0.59
C THR A 71 11.26 12.08 1.06
N LEU A 72 9.94 12.21 0.92
CA LEU A 72 9.21 13.39 1.38
C LEU A 72 9.23 13.50 2.90
N GLN A 73 9.12 12.38 3.61
CA GLN A 73 9.24 12.34 5.06
C GLN A 73 10.59 12.89 5.53
N GLY A 74 11.68 12.56 4.82
CA GLY A 74 13.01 13.10 5.10
C GLY A 74 13.09 14.61 4.91
N VAL A 75 12.44 15.19 3.91
CA VAL A 75 12.33 16.66 3.75
C VAL A 75 11.61 17.28 4.94
N LEU A 76 10.49 16.69 5.38
CA LEU A 76 9.70 17.19 6.51
C LEU A 76 10.51 17.12 7.83
N GLU A 77 11.28 16.03 8.06
CA GLU A 77 12.17 15.91 9.21
C GLU A 77 13.24 17.02 9.22
N VAL A 78 13.91 17.26 8.07
CA VAL A 78 14.93 18.32 7.94
C VAL A 78 14.34 19.71 8.18
N LEU A 79 13.09 19.92 7.77
CA LEU A 79 12.39 21.20 7.99
C LEU A 79 11.79 21.33 9.40
N GLY A 80 11.82 20.28 10.21
CA GLY A 80 11.21 20.27 11.54
C GLY A 80 9.67 20.38 11.52
N ILE A 81 9.01 19.98 10.41
CA ILE A 81 7.57 20.06 10.24
C ILE A 81 6.96 18.71 10.66
N PRO A 82 6.12 18.67 11.71
CA PRO A 82 5.36 17.48 12.05
C PRO A 82 4.49 17.02 10.88
N TYR A 83 4.32 15.70 10.70
CA TYR A 83 3.53 15.18 9.58
C TYR A 83 2.75 13.92 9.97
N SER A 84 1.71 13.66 9.21
CA SER A 84 0.88 12.45 9.33
C SER A 84 1.60 11.23 8.79
N HIS A 85 1.13 10.06 9.21
CA HIS A 85 1.58 8.76 8.73
C HIS A 85 3.00 8.38 9.19
N SER A 86 3.52 7.33 8.59
CA SER A 86 4.78 6.70 8.96
C SER A 86 5.99 7.58 8.66
N GLY A 87 7.04 7.40 9.44
CA GLY A 87 8.31 8.12 9.27
C GLY A 87 9.18 7.56 8.14
N VAL A 88 10.38 8.11 8.00
CA VAL A 88 11.34 7.79 6.92
C VAL A 88 11.60 6.29 6.82
N LEU A 89 12.02 5.67 7.94
CA LEU A 89 12.42 4.25 7.94
C LEU A 89 11.25 3.32 7.62
N ALA A 90 10.10 3.51 8.27
CA ALA A 90 8.93 2.68 8.05
C ALA A 90 8.40 2.77 6.62
N SER A 91 8.37 3.98 6.04
CA SER A 91 7.98 4.20 4.65
C SER A 91 8.95 3.53 3.67
N ALA A 92 10.26 3.69 3.88
CA ALA A 92 11.27 3.05 3.05
C ALA A 92 11.21 1.52 3.12
N LEU A 93 11.05 0.95 4.33
CA LEU A 93 10.93 -0.50 4.52
C LEU A 93 9.67 -1.05 3.86
N ALA A 94 8.51 -0.40 4.06
CA ALA A 94 7.25 -0.86 3.50
C ALA A 94 7.25 -0.84 1.97
N MET A 95 7.87 0.16 1.35
CA MET A 95 8.01 0.25 -0.10
C MET A 95 8.87 -0.87 -0.69
N GLN A 96 9.86 -1.37 0.04
CA GLN A 96 10.78 -2.43 -0.40
C GLN A 96 10.28 -3.80 0.08
N LYS A 97 9.54 -4.52 -0.77
CA LYS A 97 8.86 -5.77 -0.42
C LYS A 97 9.77 -6.85 0.17
N ASP A 98 11.02 -6.94 -0.29
CA ASP A 98 12.01 -7.88 0.22
C ASP A 98 12.40 -7.55 1.68
N PHE A 99 12.69 -6.29 1.99
CA PHE A 99 12.98 -5.85 3.35
C PHE A 99 11.73 -5.88 4.24
N ALA A 100 10.58 -5.47 3.72
CA ALA A 100 9.32 -5.54 4.46
C ALA A 100 9.02 -6.97 4.94
N LYS A 101 9.16 -7.97 4.06
CA LYS A 101 8.90 -9.38 4.41
C LYS A 101 9.86 -9.92 5.46
N VAL A 102 11.11 -9.47 5.47
CA VAL A 102 12.06 -9.83 6.56
C VAL A 102 11.57 -9.30 7.90
N GLN A 103 11.16 -8.04 7.96
CA GLN A 103 10.63 -7.43 9.19
C GLN A 103 9.30 -8.05 9.64
N LEU A 104 8.40 -8.33 8.69
CA LEU A 104 7.13 -8.98 8.97
C LEU A 104 7.34 -10.38 9.57
N ARG A 105 8.22 -11.21 8.99
CA ARG A 105 8.59 -12.52 9.55
C ARG A 105 9.16 -12.40 10.97
N ALA A 106 10.07 -11.46 11.19
CA ALA A 106 10.65 -11.19 12.52
C ALA A 106 9.59 -10.74 13.54
N GLY A 107 8.55 -10.02 13.09
CA GLY A 107 7.39 -9.60 13.89
C GLY A 107 6.31 -10.68 14.06
N GLY A 108 6.55 -11.92 13.59
CA GLY A 108 5.59 -13.02 13.68
C GLY A 108 4.38 -12.89 12.75
N VAL A 109 4.50 -12.11 11.67
CA VAL A 109 3.48 -11.98 10.63
C VAL A 109 3.76 -12.96 9.50
N PRO A 110 2.86 -13.92 9.21
CA PRO A 110 3.05 -14.87 8.12
C PRO A 110 3.11 -14.16 6.76
N VAL A 111 4.06 -14.56 5.94
CA VAL A 111 4.21 -14.10 4.55
C VAL A 111 4.50 -15.30 3.66
N ALA A 112 4.08 -15.26 2.40
CA ALA A 112 4.31 -16.35 1.45
C ALA A 112 5.81 -16.57 1.21
N GLU A 113 6.17 -17.80 0.82
CA GLU A 113 7.52 -18.14 0.36
C GLU A 113 7.87 -17.28 -0.86
N ASP A 114 9.09 -16.73 -0.87
CA ASP A 114 9.55 -15.85 -1.93
C ASP A 114 11.04 -15.99 -2.21
N ARG A 115 11.43 -15.59 -3.42
CA ARG A 115 12.82 -15.41 -3.84
C ARG A 115 12.96 -14.08 -4.56
N VAL A 116 14.04 -13.37 -4.29
CA VAL A 116 14.42 -12.16 -5.03
C VAL A 116 15.55 -12.52 -5.97
N VAL A 117 15.30 -12.31 -7.25
CA VAL A 117 16.20 -12.68 -8.34
C VAL A 117 16.29 -11.58 -9.39
N SER A 118 17.22 -11.73 -10.35
CA SER A 118 17.20 -10.90 -11.57
C SER A 118 15.94 -11.19 -12.39
N ARG A 119 15.37 -10.17 -13.03
CA ARG A 119 14.26 -10.33 -13.97
C ARG A 119 14.59 -11.32 -15.11
N PHE A 120 15.85 -11.37 -15.53
CA PHE A 120 16.32 -12.29 -16.54
C PHE A 120 16.36 -13.75 -16.07
N GLU A 121 16.71 -13.97 -14.79
CA GLU A 121 16.63 -15.30 -14.19
C GLU A 121 15.17 -15.75 -14.05
N ALA A 122 14.28 -14.86 -13.60
CA ALA A 122 12.85 -15.13 -13.48
C ALA A 122 12.18 -15.42 -14.85
N ALA A 123 12.67 -14.81 -15.94
CA ALA A 123 12.17 -15.05 -17.29
C ALA A 123 12.68 -16.37 -17.92
N LYS A 124 13.81 -16.88 -17.41
CA LYS A 124 14.49 -18.06 -18.00
C LYS A 124 13.86 -19.39 -17.59
N ALA A 125 13.38 -19.51 -16.37
CA ALA A 125 12.85 -20.76 -15.84
C ALA A 125 11.82 -20.52 -14.71
N HIS A 126 10.93 -21.50 -14.50
CA HIS A 126 10.05 -21.51 -13.33
C HIS A 126 10.87 -21.75 -12.07
N LEU A 127 10.94 -20.75 -11.19
CA LEU A 127 11.74 -20.79 -9.97
C LEU A 127 10.97 -21.31 -8.74
N LEU A 128 9.64 -21.36 -8.83
CA LEU A 128 8.74 -21.95 -7.84
C LEU A 128 7.75 -22.88 -8.54
N PRO A 129 7.13 -23.83 -7.82
CA PRO A 129 5.97 -24.56 -8.31
C PRO A 129 4.83 -23.60 -8.68
N ARG A 130 4.17 -23.86 -9.78
CA ARG A 130 2.99 -23.09 -10.21
C ARG A 130 1.76 -23.45 -9.37
N PRO A 131 0.86 -22.51 -9.10
CA PRO A 131 0.91 -21.10 -9.49
C PRO A 131 1.83 -20.27 -8.59
N TYR A 132 2.46 -19.24 -9.15
CA TYR A 132 3.28 -18.26 -8.43
C TYR A 132 3.12 -16.86 -9.05
N VAL A 133 3.61 -15.84 -8.34
CA VAL A 133 3.55 -14.43 -8.73
C VAL A 133 4.96 -13.92 -8.98
N ILE A 134 5.15 -13.13 -10.05
CA ILE A 134 6.35 -12.31 -10.25
C ILE A 134 5.92 -10.86 -10.12
N LYS A 135 6.62 -10.09 -9.31
CA LYS A 135 6.30 -8.68 -9.07
C LYS A 135 7.55 -7.83 -8.85
N PRO A 136 7.54 -6.55 -9.23
CA PRO A 136 8.59 -5.60 -8.87
C PRO A 136 8.73 -5.51 -7.35
N ILE A 137 9.95 -5.20 -6.88
CA ILE A 137 10.25 -5.11 -5.44
C ILE A 137 9.65 -3.85 -4.82
N ALA A 138 9.66 -2.73 -5.56
CA ALA A 138 9.39 -1.39 -5.02
C ALA A 138 8.31 -0.63 -5.79
N GLU A 139 7.31 -1.35 -6.29
CA GLU A 139 6.15 -0.76 -6.98
C GLU A 139 4.86 -1.04 -6.23
N GLY A 140 3.90 -0.11 -6.35
CA GLY A 140 2.54 -0.21 -5.83
C GLY A 140 1.52 -0.61 -6.88
N SER A 141 0.24 -0.60 -6.51
CA SER A 141 -0.93 -0.66 -7.39
C SER A 141 -0.96 -1.83 -8.39
N SER A 142 -0.33 -2.96 -8.07
CA SER A 142 -0.26 -4.15 -8.93
C SER A 142 0.42 -3.93 -10.29
N VAL A 143 1.19 -2.86 -10.46
CA VAL A 143 1.91 -2.56 -11.70
C VAL A 143 3.06 -3.55 -11.88
N GLY A 144 3.19 -4.13 -13.08
CA GLY A 144 4.24 -5.10 -13.41
C GLY A 144 4.10 -6.47 -12.72
N VAL A 145 2.91 -6.82 -12.22
CA VAL A 145 2.62 -8.10 -11.57
C VAL A 145 2.20 -9.15 -12.61
N PHE A 146 2.82 -10.32 -12.57
CA PHE A 146 2.47 -11.48 -13.38
C PHE A 146 2.05 -12.64 -12.50
N ILE A 147 0.91 -13.26 -12.81
CA ILE A 147 0.50 -14.51 -12.18
C ILE A 147 0.75 -15.65 -13.15
N VAL A 148 1.67 -16.53 -12.78
CA VAL A 148 2.09 -17.68 -13.59
C VAL A 148 1.33 -18.90 -13.10
N THR A 149 0.43 -19.40 -13.94
CA THR A 149 -0.42 -20.57 -13.66
C THR A 149 0.04 -21.80 -14.43
N GLU A 150 -0.61 -22.95 -14.22
CA GLU A 150 -0.34 -24.19 -14.95
C GLU A 150 -0.48 -24.04 -16.48
N ALA A 151 -1.29 -23.08 -16.95
CA ALA A 151 -1.46 -22.80 -18.37
C ALA A 151 -0.23 -22.18 -19.04
N HIS A 152 0.69 -21.62 -18.25
CA HIS A 152 1.90 -20.96 -18.77
C HIS A 152 3.04 -21.98 -18.89
N ALA A 153 3.35 -22.38 -20.11
CA ALA A 153 4.47 -23.29 -20.39
C ALA A 153 5.83 -22.66 -20.04
N ASN A 154 5.95 -21.34 -20.20
CA ASN A 154 7.16 -20.55 -19.91
C ASN A 154 6.84 -19.41 -18.95
N PRO A 155 7.83 -18.89 -18.21
CA PRO A 155 7.70 -17.63 -17.48
C PRO A 155 7.40 -16.43 -18.39
N PRO A 156 6.92 -15.31 -17.87
CA PRO A 156 6.64 -14.10 -18.64
C PRO A 156 7.87 -13.60 -19.40
N GLN A 157 7.76 -13.49 -20.73
CA GLN A 157 8.84 -13.00 -21.59
C GLN A 157 8.93 -11.47 -21.61
N GLU A 158 7.93 -10.79 -21.10
CA GLU A 158 7.89 -9.34 -20.85
C GLU A 158 9.02 -8.88 -19.95
N LEU A 159 9.52 -9.76 -19.08
CA LEU A 159 10.67 -9.50 -18.21
C LEU A 159 12.00 -9.28 -19.00
N TYR A 160 12.08 -9.70 -20.26
CA TYR A 160 13.23 -9.43 -21.13
C TYR A 160 13.15 -8.09 -21.85
N ARG A 161 12.01 -7.41 -21.83
CA ARG A 161 11.81 -6.20 -22.64
C ARG A 161 12.74 -5.08 -22.20
N ASP A 162 13.22 -4.29 -23.17
CA ASP A 162 14.10 -3.15 -22.93
C ASP A 162 13.34 -1.98 -22.27
N ASP A 163 12.02 -1.89 -22.46
CA ASP A 163 11.15 -0.89 -21.85
C ASP A 163 10.67 -1.25 -20.42
N TRP A 164 11.21 -2.32 -19.84
CA TRP A 164 10.95 -2.67 -18.43
C TRP A 164 11.48 -1.60 -17.48
N ALA A 165 10.57 -0.83 -16.84
CA ALA A 165 10.90 0.35 -16.04
C ALA A 165 11.05 0.05 -14.53
N PHE A 166 10.86 -1.21 -14.06
CA PHE A 166 10.69 -1.52 -12.64
C PHE A 166 11.96 -2.10 -11.98
N GLY A 167 13.12 -1.79 -12.54
CA GLY A 167 14.42 -2.25 -12.04
C GLY A 167 14.75 -3.69 -12.44
N GLU A 168 15.97 -4.13 -12.12
CA GLU A 168 16.46 -5.44 -12.54
C GLU A 168 16.07 -6.58 -11.58
N ARG A 169 15.71 -6.27 -10.34
CA ARG A 169 15.34 -7.27 -9.34
C ARG A 169 13.83 -7.41 -9.26
N VAL A 170 13.36 -8.64 -9.24
CA VAL A 170 11.94 -8.99 -9.06
C VAL A 170 11.79 -9.99 -7.93
N MET A 171 10.63 -9.99 -7.30
CA MET A 171 10.23 -11.01 -6.34
C MET A 171 9.41 -12.08 -7.06
N VAL A 172 9.82 -13.34 -6.91
CA VAL A 172 9.02 -14.52 -7.28
C VAL A 172 8.44 -15.09 -6.00
N GLU A 173 7.12 -15.12 -5.90
CA GLU A 173 6.39 -15.43 -4.67
C GLU A 173 5.35 -16.51 -4.92
N ARG A 174 5.19 -17.45 -3.98
CA ARG A 174 4.15 -18.47 -4.04
C ARG A 174 2.76 -17.81 -4.06
N TYR A 175 1.92 -18.19 -5.00
CA TYR A 175 0.54 -17.72 -5.08
C TYR A 175 -0.32 -18.36 -3.99
N ILE A 176 -1.08 -17.55 -3.25
CA ILE A 176 -2.06 -18.01 -2.28
C ILE A 176 -3.46 -17.85 -2.90
N PRO A 177 -4.20 -18.93 -3.11
CA PRO A 177 -5.58 -18.86 -3.61
C PRO A 177 -6.54 -18.27 -2.57
N GLY A 178 -7.81 -18.12 -2.94
CA GLY A 178 -8.87 -17.72 -2.04
C GLY A 178 -9.12 -16.21 -1.98
N LYS A 179 -9.42 -15.69 -0.79
CA LYS A 179 -9.90 -14.34 -0.56
C LYS A 179 -8.79 -13.32 -0.44
N GLU A 180 -9.04 -12.11 -0.92
CA GLU A 180 -8.22 -10.94 -0.65
C GLU A 180 -8.85 -10.12 0.47
N LEU A 181 -8.10 -9.89 1.54
CA LEU A 181 -8.56 -9.23 2.75
C LEU A 181 -7.68 -8.01 3.02
N THR A 182 -8.27 -6.97 3.56
CA THR A 182 -7.53 -5.79 4.00
C THR A 182 -8.03 -5.29 5.34
N CYS A 183 -7.11 -4.77 6.16
CA CYS A 183 -7.43 -4.16 7.44
C CYS A 183 -6.51 -2.96 7.67
N ALA A 184 -7.09 -1.84 8.06
CA ALA A 184 -6.33 -0.66 8.45
C ALA A 184 -6.06 -0.64 9.95
N VAL A 185 -4.96 0.03 10.31
CA VAL A 185 -4.62 0.36 11.70
C VAL A 185 -4.62 1.87 11.82
N LEU A 186 -5.30 2.40 12.84
CA LEU A 186 -5.31 3.81 13.18
C LEU A 186 -4.74 3.99 14.58
N GLY A 187 -3.55 4.58 14.67
CA GLY A 187 -2.78 4.63 15.91
C GLY A 187 -2.33 3.22 16.33
N ASP A 188 -2.91 2.72 17.39
CA ASP A 188 -2.70 1.37 17.95
C ASP A 188 -3.93 0.46 17.79
N ARG A 189 -4.98 0.95 17.11
CA ARG A 189 -6.26 0.26 16.95
C ARG A 189 -6.41 -0.33 15.56
N PRO A 190 -6.42 -1.67 15.39
CA PRO A 190 -6.83 -2.29 14.15
C PRO A 190 -8.34 -2.06 13.94
N LEU A 191 -8.71 -1.57 12.78
CA LEU A 191 -10.08 -1.36 12.36
C LEU A 191 -10.75 -2.69 11.96
N ASP A 192 -11.82 -2.61 11.20
CA ASP A 192 -12.50 -3.79 10.68
C ASP A 192 -11.79 -4.38 9.44
N VAL A 193 -12.30 -5.50 8.94
CA VAL A 193 -11.73 -6.21 7.80
C VAL A 193 -12.67 -6.09 6.60
N ILE A 194 -12.12 -5.65 5.47
CA ILE A 194 -12.80 -5.70 4.17
C ILE A 194 -12.34 -6.93 3.40
N GLU A 195 -13.27 -7.65 2.78
CA GLU A 195 -12.99 -8.57 1.68
C GLU A 195 -13.11 -7.81 0.36
N ILE A 196 -12.05 -7.86 -0.45
CA ILE A 196 -12.01 -7.26 -1.77
C ILE A 196 -12.36 -8.34 -2.78
N VAL A 197 -13.50 -8.16 -3.47
CA VAL A 197 -13.96 -9.08 -4.50
C VAL A 197 -13.77 -8.38 -5.86
N PRO A 198 -12.73 -8.73 -6.62
CA PRO A 198 -12.50 -8.11 -7.92
C PRO A 198 -13.60 -8.50 -8.90
N ALA A 199 -14.03 -7.57 -9.75
CA ALA A 199 -15.00 -7.82 -10.83
C ALA A 199 -14.42 -8.72 -11.94
N ALA A 200 -13.10 -8.67 -12.13
CA ALA A 200 -12.34 -9.54 -13.00
C ALA A 200 -11.58 -10.60 -12.19
N ARG A 201 -10.87 -11.52 -12.88
CA ARG A 201 -10.13 -12.61 -12.21
C ARG A 201 -9.04 -12.14 -11.22
N PHE A 202 -8.58 -10.88 -11.36
CA PHE A 202 -7.50 -10.30 -10.54
C PHE A 202 -7.80 -8.86 -10.16
N TYR A 203 -7.29 -8.45 -9.00
CA TYR A 203 -7.37 -7.09 -8.49
C TYR A 203 -6.16 -6.29 -9.00
N ASP A 204 -6.21 -5.91 -10.27
CA ASP A 204 -5.19 -5.09 -10.95
C ASP A 204 -5.46 -3.58 -10.78
N TYR A 205 -4.65 -2.75 -11.47
CA TYR A 205 -4.76 -1.30 -11.40
C TYR A 205 -6.15 -0.80 -11.82
N GLU A 206 -6.72 -1.36 -12.89
CA GLU A 206 -8.07 -0.97 -13.34
C GLU A 206 -9.13 -1.37 -12.32
N ALA A 207 -9.03 -2.58 -11.75
CA ALA A 207 -9.95 -3.05 -10.71
C ALA A 207 -9.88 -2.20 -9.42
N LYS A 208 -8.73 -1.56 -9.14
CA LYS A 208 -8.54 -0.67 -7.97
C LYS A 208 -9.18 0.70 -8.13
N TYR A 209 -9.15 1.27 -9.33
CA TYR A 209 -9.47 2.69 -9.54
C TYR A 209 -10.62 2.96 -10.51
N ALA A 210 -11.05 1.98 -11.31
CA ALA A 210 -12.20 2.11 -12.19
C ALA A 210 -13.52 1.96 -11.40
N PRO A 211 -14.55 2.73 -11.73
CA PRO A 211 -15.87 2.55 -11.13
C PRO A 211 -16.40 1.11 -11.37
N GLY A 212 -16.71 0.40 -10.28
CA GLY A 212 -17.19 -1.00 -10.36
C GLY A 212 -16.10 -2.05 -10.60
N GLY A 213 -14.81 -1.69 -10.55
CA GLY A 213 -13.69 -2.63 -10.71
C GLY A 213 -13.56 -3.66 -9.60
N SER A 214 -14.06 -3.36 -8.41
CA SER A 214 -14.15 -4.30 -7.29
C SER A 214 -15.39 -4.02 -6.44
N LYS A 215 -15.80 -5.06 -5.69
CA LYS A 215 -16.83 -4.95 -4.65
C LYS A 215 -16.17 -5.14 -3.30
N HIS A 216 -16.49 -4.26 -2.35
CA HIS A 216 -16.05 -4.35 -0.98
C HIS A 216 -17.13 -5.00 -0.13
N LEU A 217 -16.80 -6.04 0.61
CA LEU A 217 -17.66 -6.66 1.61
C LEU A 217 -17.15 -6.24 2.99
N LEU A 218 -17.90 -5.38 3.65
CA LEU A 218 -17.58 -4.85 4.98
C LEU A 218 -18.78 -5.09 5.92
N PRO A 219 -18.64 -5.90 6.96
CA PRO A 219 -17.45 -6.68 7.33
C PRO A 219 -17.20 -7.86 6.37
N ALA A 220 -15.94 -8.30 6.28
CA ALA A 220 -15.54 -9.44 5.46
C ALA A 220 -16.29 -10.71 5.87
N GLN A 221 -16.74 -11.49 4.88
CA GLN A 221 -17.48 -12.73 5.11
C GLN A 221 -16.52 -13.92 5.27
N ILE A 222 -15.89 -14.00 6.44
CA ILE A 222 -14.92 -15.03 6.82
C ILE A 222 -15.24 -15.56 8.23
N LEU A 223 -14.57 -16.64 8.63
CA LEU A 223 -14.73 -17.20 9.97
C LEU A 223 -14.33 -16.20 11.05
N PRO A 224 -15.02 -16.12 12.19
CA PRO A 224 -14.75 -15.14 13.25
C PRO A 224 -13.30 -15.17 13.79
N ASN A 225 -12.72 -16.38 13.92
CA ASN A 225 -11.34 -16.54 14.34
C ASN A 225 -10.33 -15.98 13.31
N VAL A 226 -10.60 -16.16 12.01
CA VAL A 226 -9.77 -15.59 10.93
C VAL A 226 -9.92 -14.07 10.91
N TYR A 227 -11.13 -13.55 11.12
CA TYR A 227 -11.38 -12.11 11.21
C TYR A 227 -10.54 -11.45 12.31
N GLN A 228 -10.52 -12.04 13.52
CA GLN A 228 -9.72 -11.53 14.62
C GLN A 228 -8.21 -11.70 14.34
N GLU A 229 -7.82 -12.78 13.67
CA GLU A 229 -6.42 -13.00 13.30
C GLU A 229 -5.92 -11.97 12.27
N VAL A 230 -6.72 -11.61 11.26
CA VAL A 230 -6.38 -10.52 10.32
C VAL A 230 -6.15 -9.21 11.06
N ARG A 231 -7.03 -8.85 11.99
CA ARG A 231 -6.88 -7.63 12.82
C ARG A 231 -5.61 -7.66 13.66
N ARG A 232 -5.35 -8.80 14.33
CA ARG A 232 -4.14 -9.00 15.15
C ARG A 232 -2.86 -8.88 14.32
N LEU A 233 -2.84 -9.54 13.16
CA LEU A 233 -1.70 -9.53 12.24
C LEU A 233 -1.49 -8.15 11.60
N SER A 234 -2.55 -7.39 11.34
CA SER A 234 -2.45 -6.02 10.84
C SER A 234 -1.74 -5.10 11.84
N LEU A 235 -2.11 -5.20 13.13
CA LEU A 235 -1.43 -4.45 14.19
C LEU A 235 0.02 -4.93 14.37
N ALA A 236 0.27 -6.24 14.30
CA ALA A 236 1.62 -6.80 14.36
C ALA A 236 2.49 -6.31 13.19
N ALA A 237 1.95 -6.27 11.97
CA ALA A 237 2.63 -5.77 10.78
C ALA A 237 2.93 -4.26 10.88
N HIS A 238 1.96 -3.46 11.36
CA HIS A 238 2.14 -2.04 11.65
C HIS A 238 3.33 -1.81 12.60
N ASN A 239 3.37 -2.56 13.69
CA ASN A 239 4.43 -2.45 14.70
C ASN A 239 5.78 -2.97 14.19
N ALA A 240 5.80 -4.09 13.46
CA ALA A 240 7.03 -4.68 12.93
C ALA A 240 7.78 -3.77 11.96
N LEU A 241 7.05 -2.96 11.18
CA LEU A 241 7.63 -1.96 10.28
C LEU A 241 7.90 -0.61 10.96
N GLY A 242 7.47 -0.42 12.22
CA GLY A 242 7.57 0.86 12.91
C GLY A 242 6.64 1.94 12.34
N CYS A 243 5.50 1.54 11.83
CA CYS A 243 4.48 2.46 11.32
C CYS A 243 3.90 3.33 12.45
N ARG A 244 3.34 4.47 12.07
CA ARG A 244 2.58 5.36 12.95
C ARG A 244 1.41 6.00 12.22
N GLY A 245 0.46 6.55 12.95
CA GLY A 245 -0.72 7.20 12.38
C GLY A 245 -1.64 6.18 11.73
N VAL A 246 -1.65 6.09 10.41
CA VAL A 246 -2.46 5.12 9.68
C VAL A 246 -1.57 4.23 8.80
N SER A 247 -1.92 2.94 8.73
CA SER A 247 -1.42 2.00 7.73
C SER A 247 -2.52 1.03 7.32
N ARG A 248 -2.32 0.32 6.21
CA ARG A 248 -3.24 -0.73 5.75
C ARG A 248 -2.43 -1.96 5.36
N ALA A 249 -2.77 -3.10 5.95
CA ALA A 249 -2.18 -4.38 5.63
C ALA A 249 -3.10 -5.18 4.72
N ASP A 250 -2.57 -5.73 3.65
CA ASP A 250 -3.29 -6.50 2.65
C ASP A 250 -2.89 -7.99 2.77
N PHE A 251 -3.87 -8.90 2.72
CA PHE A 251 -3.69 -10.32 2.98
C PHE A 251 -4.30 -11.18 1.90
N ARG A 252 -3.77 -12.42 1.77
CA ARG A 252 -4.44 -13.52 1.09
C ARG A 252 -4.80 -14.58 2.09
N TYR A 253 -6.03 -15.12 1.95
CA TYR A 253 -6.57 -16.17 2.80
C TYR A 253 -7.09 -17.34 1.94
N ASP A 254 -6.47 -18.50 2.07
CA ASP A 254 -6.91 -19.73 1.41
C ASP A 254 -8.13 -20.31 2.14
N ASP A 255 -9.32 -19.83 1.81
CA ASP A 255 -10.58 -20.18 2.46
C ASP A 255 -11.13 -21.56 2.06
N ARG A 256 -10.51 -22.23 1.08
CA ARG A 256 -10.99 -23.51 0.52
C ARG A 256 -9.98 -24.64 0.62
N GLY A 257 -8.76 -24.38 0.99
CA GLY A 257 -7.67 -25.34 1.06
C GLY A 257 -7.09 -25.46 2.45
N THR A 258 -5.88 -24.92 2.62
CA THR A 258 -5.09 -25.09 3.85
C THR A 258 -5.54 -24.21 5.02
N GLY A 259 -6.37 -23.20 4.78
CA GLY A 259 -6.68 -22.15 5.77
C GLY A 259 -5.54 -21.17 6.01
N GLU A 260 -4.54 -21.15 5.12
CA GLU A 260 -3.36 -20.30 5.26
C GLU A 260 -3.74 -18.82 5.08
N LEU A 261 -3.26 -17.98 6.00
CA LEU A 261 -3.42 -16.52 5.97
C LEU A 261 -2.03 -15.89 5.91
N VAL A 262 -1.75 -15.10 4.88
CA VAL A 262 -0.46 -14.42 4.71
C VAL A 262 -0.64 -12.94 4.42
N CYS A 263 0.27 -12.12 4.93
CA CYS A 263 0.37 -10.71 4.59
C CYS A 263 1.13 -10.55 3.26
N LEU A 264 0.56 -9.77 2.35
CA LEU A 264 1.17 -9.45 1.06
C LEU A 264 2.06 -8.22 1.14
N GLU A 265 1.53 -7.16 1.76
CA GLU A 265 2.20 -5.87 1.89
C GLU A 265 1.54 -5.01 2.98
N VAL A 266 2.23 -3.94 3.37
CA VAL A 266 1.71 -2.89 4.26
C VAL A 266 1.85 -1.55 3.56
N ASN A 267 0.74 -0.84 3.41
CA ASN A 267 0.70 0.50 2.84
C ASN A 267 0.79 1.54 3.94
N THR A 268 1.86 2.32 3.94
CA THR A 268 2.09 3.40 4.93
C THR A 268 1.43 4.71 4.53
N GLN A 269 0.97 4.82 3.28
CA GLN A 269 0.32 6.00 2.70
C GLN A 269 -0.93 5.58 1.92
N PRO A 270 -1.94 4.98 2.61
CA PRO A 270 -3.12 4.46 1.93
C PRO A 270 -3.94 5.55 1.28
N GLY A 271 -4.68 5.20 0.22
CA GLY A 271 -5.58 6.11 -0.49
C GLY A 271 -6.63 6.74 0.42
N MET A 272 -6.96 8.01 0.15
CA MET A 272 -7.89 8.83 0.92
C MET A 272 -8.99 9.44 0.03
N THR A 273 -9.30 8.82 -1.10
CA THR A 273 -10.47 9.19 -1.91
C THR A 273 -11.76 8.67 -1.28
N GLU A 274 -12.89 9.13 -1.78
CA GLU A 274 -14.23 8.70 -1.30
C GLU A 274 -14.47 7.18 -1.46
N THR A 275 -13.79 6.54 -2.40
CA THR A 275 -13.88 5.10 -2.66
C THR A 275 -12.71 4.30 -2.08
N SER A 276 -11.84 4.94 -1.30
CA SER A 276 -10.67 4.30 -0.71
C SER A 276 -11.04 3.49 0.54
N LEU A 277 -10.34 2.37 0.72
CA LEU A 277 -10.60 1.38 1.77
C LEU A 277 -10.45 1.92 3.20
N VAL A 278 -9.49 2.82 3.43
CA VAL A 278 -9.27 3.37 4.78
C VAL A 278 -10.38 4.32 5.23
N PRO A 279 -10.83 5.29 4.42
CA PRO A 279 -12.02 6.08 4.76
C PRO A 279 -13.27 5.23 4.99
N GLU A 280 -13.48 4.17 4.18
CA GLU A 280 -14.60 3.24 4.33
C GLU A 280 -14.53 2.50 5.68
N LEU A 281 -13.36 1.94 6.02
CA LEU A 281 -13.11 1.27 7.31
C LEU A 281 -13.29 2.21 8.50
N ALA A 282 -12.78 3.45 8.40
CA ALA A 282 -12.89 4.44 9.46
C ALA A 282 -14.36 4.87 9.68
N ALA A 283 -15.12 5.09 8.60
CA ALA A 283 -16.54 5.42 8.68
C ALA A 283 -17.37 4.29 9.29
N TYR A 284 -17.03 3.03 9.02
CA TYR A 284 -17.70 1.87 9.59
C TYR A 284 -17.41 1.70 11.09
N ALA A 285 -16.19 2.02 11.50
CA ALA A 285 -15.75 1.91 12.89
C ALA A 285 -16.23 3.04 13.83
N GLY A 286 -16.81 4.12 13.29
CA GLY A 286 -17.37 5.27 14.01
C GLY A 286 -16.36 6.39 14.24
#